data_6c8bcadfea09bfd7c5d66962b52790d1
#
_entry.id   6c8bcadfea09bfd7c5d66962b52790d1
#
_cell.length_a   1.000
_cell.length_b   1.000
_cell.length_c   1.000
_cell.angle_alpha   90.00
_cell.angle_beta   90.00
_cell.angle_gamma   90.00
#
_symmetry.space_group_name_H-M   'P 1'
#
loop_
_entity.id
_entity.type
_entity.pdbx_description
1 polymer ?
#
loop_
_entity_poly.entity_id
_entity_poly.type
_entity_poly.pdbx_seq_one_letter_code
_entity_poly.pdbx_strand_id
1 'polypeptide(L)'
;MTNIINENWTETKSALMEGLSGTKAKSMDAVVENTKKYLAEAASTGATGAGNVAALNKVILPIIRRVMPTVIANEIVGVQPMTGPVGQIHTLRVRYSDAKDGVTAGTEALSPFEIARSYSANPGSGAQSPVSGATTSSLEGEAGNKMSIQILKQTVEAKTRKLSARWTFEAAQDASAMHGLDVEAEVMAALAQEITAEIDQEILSSLTNLAGSGTAYNQSSVSGTATFVGDEHAALAVAINREANLIAQRTRRGAANWAVVSPQALTILQSATTSAFARTTEGTFEAPTNTKFVGTLNGAMRVYVNSYLVDDSPVLIGYKGAGEVDAAAFYCPYIPLMSSGVIVDPSTFEPVVSFMTRYGYVELTNTASSLGNSADYLSKIAISNATFI
;
A
#
# COMPACT_ATOMS: atom_id res chain seq x y z
N MET A 1 18.24 33.53 13.03
CA MET A 1 17.16 32.54 13.18
C MET A 1 17.36 31.29 12.32
N THR A 2 17.79 31.40 11.08
CA THR A 2 18.11 30.25 10.20
C THR A 2 19.17 29.29 10.73
N ASN A 3 20.14 29.80 11.50
CA ASN A 3 21.23 28.96 12.03
C ASN A 3 20.79 28.02 13.17
N ILE A 4 19.87 28.46 14.03
CA ILE A 4 19.39 27.64 15.16
C ILE A 4 18.53 26.45 14.67
N ILE A 5 17.74 26.66 13.61
CA ILE A 5 16.96 25.59 12.98
C ILE A 5 17.88 24.58 12.29
N ASN A 6 19.01 25.02 11.75
CA ASN A 6 19.95 24.15 11.05
C ASN A 6 20.84 23.31 11.99
N GLU A 7 21.27 23.84 13.13
CA GLU A 7 22.11 23.10 14.08
C GLU A 7 21.35 21.96 14.77
N ASN A 8 20.13 22.21 15.23
CA ASN A 8 19.33 21.18 15.87
C ASN A 8 18.67 20.20 14.85
N TRP A 9 18.55 20.62 13.58
CA TRP A 9 17.88 19.79 12.58
C TRP A 9 18.67 18.56 12.19
N THR A 10 19.98 18.66 12.07
CA THR A 10 20.87 17.53 11.74
C THR A 10 20.86 16.45 12.81
N GLU A 11 20.89 16.83 14.07
CA GLU A 11 20.78 15.89 15.19
C GLU A 11 19.41 15.24 15.25
N THR A 12 18.36 16.02 15.04
CA THR A 12 16.98 15.55 15.03
C THR A 12 16.73 14.59 13.85
N LYS A 13 17.24 14.95 12.67
CA LYS A 13 17.18 14.09 11.49
C LYS A 13 17.89 12.76 11.72
N SER A 14 19.10 12.79 12.30
CA SER A 14 19.84 11.57 12.60
C SER A 14 19.11 10.67 13.62
N ALA A 15 18.51 11.26 14.65
CA ALA A 15 17.71 10.51 15.64
C ALA A 15 16.45 9.89 15.05
N LEU A 16 15.80 10.58 14.09
CA LEU A 16 14.63 10.05 13.37
C LEU A 16 14.98 8.93 12.41
N MET A 17 16.18 8.96 11.84
CA MET A 17 16.67 7.94 10.90
C MET A 17 17.24 6.72 11.59
N GLU A 18 17.54 6.80 12.89
CA GLU A 18 18.11 5.70 13.66
C GLU A 18 17.19 4.48 13.68
N GLY A 19 17.72 3.31 13.30
CA GLY A 19 16.98 2.06 13.20
C GLY A 19 16.10 1.90 11.97
N LEU A 20 16.14 2.86 11.03
CA LEU A 20 15.48 2.72 9.74
C LEU A 20 16.50 2.33 8.67
N SER A 21 16.12 1.39 7.77
CA SER A 21 16.98 0.93 6.68
C SER A 21 16.22 0.83 5.37
N GLY A 22 16.94 0.87 4.25
CA GLY A 22 16.39 0.66 2.92
C GLY A 22 15.39 1.73 2.48
N THR A 23 14.27 1.30 1.96
CA THR A 23 13.19 2.15 1.40
C THR A 23 12.54 3.04 2.45
N LYS A 24 12.31 2.51 3.67
CA LYS A 24 11.71 3.26 4.77
C LYS A 24 12.58 4.46 5.19
N ALA A 25 13.91 4.29 5.19
CA ALA A 25 14.83 5.36 5.46
C ALA A 25 14.77 6.47 4.41
N LYS A 26 14.74 6.12 3.12
CA LYS A 26 14.63 7.10 2.02
C LYS A 26 13.33 7.89 2.05
N SER A 27 12.21 7.19 2.28
CA SER A 27 10.91 7.83 2.37
C SER A 27 10.86 8.80 3.55
N MET A 28 11.38 8.39 4.71
CA MET A 28 11.44 9.24 5.89
C MET A 28 12.33 10.45 5.68
N ASP A 29 13.48 10.29 5.04
CA ASP A 29 14.40 11.38 4.71
C ASP A 29 13.71 12.47 3.88
N ALA A 30 13.04 12.08 2.80
CA ALA A 30 12.34 13.03 1.94
C ALA A 30 11.19 13.75 2.66
N VAL A 31 10.44 13.03 3.49
CA VAL A 31 9.32 13.61 4.25
C VAL A 31 9.81 14.60 5.31
N VAL A 32 10.88 14.27 6.02
CA VAL A 32 11.49 15.15 7.02
C VAL A 32 12.04 16.42 6.35
N GLU A 33 12.63 16.30 5.17
CA GLU A 33 13.12 17.47 4.42
C GLU A 33 11.99 18.38 3.92
N ASN A 34 10.86 17.80 3.49
CA ASN A 34 9.67 18.56 3.14
C ASN A 34 9.08 19.31 4.33
N THR A 35 9.10 18.69 5.51
CA THR A 35 8.66 19.36 6.75
C THR A 35 9.51 20.56 7.08
N LYS A 36 10.84 20.45 6.90
CA LYS A 36 11.74 21.57 7.08
C LYS A 36 11.41 22.75 6.16
N LYS A 37 11.17 22.46 4.89
CA LYS A 37 10.77 23.48 3.90
C LYS A 37 9.47 24.17 4.29
N TYR A 38 8.45 23.36 4.65
CA TYR A 38 7.17 23.89 5.07
C TYR A 38 7.26 24.79 6.31
N LEU A 39 8.02 24.37 7.32
CA LEU A 39 8.25 25.17 8.53
C LEU A 39 8.98 26.47 8.23
N ALA A 40 9.93 26.44 7.29
CA ALA A 40 10.64 27.63 6.85
C ALA A 40 9.73 28.62 6.10
N GLU A 41 8.83 28.12 5.25
CA GLU A 41 7.83 28.93 4.55
C GLU A 41 6.78 29.51 5.51
N ALA A 42 6.28 28.72 6.44
CA ALA A 42 5.33 29.18 7.46
C ALA A 42 5.94 30.25 8.37
N ALA A 43 7.21 30.13 8.72
CA ALA A 43 7.92 31.13 9.51
C ALA A 43 8.12 32.45 8.76
N SER A 44 8.21 32.42 7.42
CA SER A 44 8.39 33.62 6.60
C SER A 44 7.10 34.45 6.46
N THR A 45 5.93 33.81 6.64
CA THR A 45 4.62 34.47 6.53
C THR A 45 4.14 35.15 7.81
N GLY A 46 4.96 35.18 8.87
CA GLY A 46 4.69 35.93 10.10
C GLY A 46 3.58 35.36 11.00
N ALA A 47 3.04 34.22 10.66
CA ALA A 47 1.96 33.59 11.41
C ALA A 47 2.42 32.70 12.58
N THR A 48 3.71 32.39 12.67
CA THR A 48 4.23 31.46 13.68
C THR A 48 5.39 32.12 14.45
N GLY A 49 5.19 32.40 15.74
CA GLY A 49 6.28 32.86 16.61
C GLY A 49 7.34 31.76 16.81
N ALA A 50 8.60 32.17 17.00
CA ALA A 50 9.73 31.24 17.18
C ALA A 50 9.54 30.25 18.36
N GLY A 51 8.74 30.61 19.37
CA GLY A 51 8.37 29.74 20.49
C GLY A 51 7.47 28.57 20.09
N ASN A 52 6.57 28.77 19.15
CA ASN A 52 5.65 27.72 18.66
C ASN A 52 6.42 26.71 17.78
N VAL A 53 7.40 27.15 17.00
CA VAL A 53 8.20 26.26 16.19
C VAL A 53 9.07 25.33 17.06
N ALA A 54 9.62 25.83 18.17
CA ALA A 54 10.41 25.02 19.10
C ALA A 54 9.56 24.00 19.87
N ALA A 55 8.29 24.35 20.22
CA ALA A 55 7.35 23.41 20.84
C ALA A 55 6.88 22.35 19.83
N LEU A 56 6.64 22.74 18.59
CA LEU A 56 6.31 21.86 17.49
C LEU A 56 7.36 20.77 17.28
N ASN A 57 8.63 21.13 17.29
CA ASN A 57 9.73 20.18 17.08
C ASN A 57 9.81 19.08 18.14
N LYS A 58 9.45 19.36 19.38
CA LYS A 58 9.50 18.35 20.46
C LYS A 58 8.36 17.33 20.43
N VAL A 59 7.18 17.75 19.97
CA VAL A 59 5.96 16.90 20.00
C VAL A 59 5.73 16.18 18.67
N ILE A 60 5.95 16.86 17.57
CA ILE A 60 5.68 16.31 16.22
C ILE A 60 6.67 15.23 15.82
N LEU A 61 7.96 15.40 16.09
CA LEU A 61 8.99 14.48 15.60
C LEU A 61 8.81 13.03 16.06
N PRO A 62 8.50 12.73 17.33
CA PRO A 62 8.18 11.36 17.75
C PRO A 62 6.94 10.80 17.08
N ILE A 63 5.92 11.62 16.85
CA ILE A 63 4.67 11.23 16.19
C ILE A 63 4.93 10.92 14.71
N ILE A 64 5.69 11.76 14.01
CA ILE A 64 6.08 11.51 12.61
C ILE A 64 6.78 10.15 12.46
N ARG A 65 7.75 9.87 13.32
CA ARG A 65 8.45 8.59 13.30
C ARG A 65 7.52 7.40 13.56
N ARG A 66 6.55 7.55 14.45
CA ARG A 66 5.58 6.50 14.79
C ARG A 66 4.59 6.23 13.67
N VAL A 67 4.05 7.29 13.05
CA VAL A 67 2.98 7.17 12.04
C VAL A 67 3.51 6.68 10.69
N MET A 68 4.57 7.28 10.16
CA MET A 68 5.09 6.91 8.83
C MET A 68 5.52 5.44 8.71
N PRO A 69 6.28 4.86 9.64
CA PRO A 69 6.68 3.45 9.56
C PRO A 69 5.54 2.47 9.82
N THR A 70 4.47 2.90 10.47
CA THR A 70 3.36 2.01 10.88
C THR A 70 2.23 1.91 9.85
N VAL A 71 2.19 2.80 8.85
CA VAL A 71 1.21 2.70 7.75
C VAL A 71 1.46 1.42 6.96
N ILE A 72 0.41 0.62 6.76
CA ILE A 72 0.50 -0.64 6.00
C ILE A 72 0.94 -0.44 4.55
N ALA A 73 0.77 0.76 4.02
CA ALA A 73 1.22 1.14 2.68
C ALA A 73 2.68 0.78 2.43
N ASN A 74 3.56 0.92 3.42
CA ASN A 74 4.97 0.56 3.29
C ASN A 74 5.20 -0.92 2.97
N GLU A 75 4.29 -1.79 3.35
CA GLU A 75 4.41 -3.24 3.17
C GLU A 75 3.70 -3.74 1.91
N ILE A 76 2.60 -3.12 1.50
CA ILE A 76 1.74 -3.64 0.44
C ILE A 76 1.75 -2.82 -0.86
N VAL A 77 2.05 -1.51 -0.79
CA VAL A 77 2.11 -0.62 -1.97
C VAL A 77 3.49 0.01 -2.11
N GLY A 78 3.77 0.60 -3.27
CA GLY A 78 4.97 1.41 -3.47
C GLY A 78 4.87 2.73 -2.73
N VAL A 79 5.96 3.17 -2.10
CA VAL A 79 6.00 4.45 -1.41
C VAL A 79 6.97 5.37 -2.14
N GLN A 80 6.43 6.46 -2.68
CA GLN A 80 7.23 7.47 -3.38
C GLN A 80 6.91 8.86 -2.82
N PRO A 81 7.80 9.44 -2.00
CA PRO A 81 7.56 10.76 -1.45
C PRO A 81 7.54 11.83 -2.53
N MET A 82 6.61 12.79 -2.40
CA MET A 82 6.48 13.92 -3.31
C MET A 82 7.30 15.11 -2.82
N THR A 83 7.87 15.85 -3.75
CA THR A 83 8.61 17.11 -3.48
C THR A 83 7.72 18.35 -3.62
N GLY A 84 6.52 18.20 -4.17
CA GLY A 84 5.55 19.28 -4.39
C GLY A 84 4.12 18.77 -4.21
N PRO A 85 3.11 19.67 -4.26
CA PRO A 85 1.71 19.32 -4.09
C PRO A 85 1.15 18.47 -5.25
N VAL A 86 1.84 18.45 -6.39
CA VAL A 86 1.51 17.64 -7.56
C VAL A 86 2.74 16.85 -7.98
N GLY A 87 2.58 15.56 -8.17
CA GLY A 87 3.59 14.66 -8.67
C GLY A 87 3.18 14.02 -10.00
N GLN A 88 4.13 13.45 -10.72
CA GLN A 88 3.88 12.68 -11.93
C GLN A 88 4.60 11.34 -11.85
N ILE A 89 3.88 10.28 -12.18
CA ILE A 89 4.43 8.93 -12.31
C ILE A 89 4.46 8.60 -13.80
N HIS A 90 5.63 8.19 -14.28
CA HIS A 90 5.84 7.80 -15.67
C HIS A 90 5.92 6.28 -15.75
N THR A 91 5.13 5.68 -16.65
CA THR A 91 5.16 4.25 -16.95
C THR A 91 5.64 4.06 -18.38
N LEU A 92 6.69 3.25 -18.56
CA LEU A 92 7.22 2.89 -19.86
C LEU A 92 6.64 1.55 -20.30
N ARG A 93 6.08 1.52 -21.51
CA ARG A 93 5.50 0.32 -22.11
C ARG A 93 6.04 0.06 -23.49
N VAL A 94 6.20 -1.23 -23.80
CA VAL A 94 6.57 -1.69 -25.15
C VAL A 94 5.31 -2.26 -25.79
N ARG A 95 4.99 -1.83 -27.00
CA ARG A 95 3.80 -2.23 -27.75
C ARG A 95 4.15 -2.77 -29.13
N TYR A 96 3.29 -3.66 -29.61
CA TYR A 96 3.32 -4.07 -31.01
C TYR A 96 2.81 -2.94 -31.89
N SER A 97 3.58 -2.52 -32.89
CA SER A 97 3.16 -1.48 -33.83
C SER A 97 2.31 -2.05 -34.95
N ASP A 98 2.54 -3.30 -35.33
CA ASP A 98 1.86 -3.95 -36.44
C ASP A 98 0.91 -5.03 -35.93
N ALA A 99 -0.24 -5.18 -36.61
CA ALA A 99 -1.19 -6.25 -36.33
C ALA A 99 -0.74 -7.50 -37.09
N LYS A 100 -0.26 -8.52 -36.38
CA LYS A 100 0.10 -9.83 -36.96
C LYS A 100 -0.11 -10.94 -35.96
N ASP A 101 -0.39 -12.15 -36.45
CA ASP A 101 -0.48 -13.38 -35.67
C ASP A 101 -1.49 -13.34 -34.52
N GLY A 102 -2.67 -12.76 -34.79
CA GLY A 102 -3.74 -12.61 -33.79
C GLY A 102 -3.54 -11.44 -32.82
N VAL A 103 -2.41 -10.75 -32.87
CA VAL A 103 -2.15 -9.56 -32.06
C VAL A 103 -2.61 -8.32 -32.82
N THR A 104 -3.36 -7.46 -32.17
CA THR A 104 -3.79 -6.17 -32.70
C THR A 104 -2.70 -5.12 -32.47
N ALA A 105 -2.53 -4.20 -33.43
CA ALA A 105 -1.63 -3.07 -33.28
C ALA A 105 -1.99 -2.26 -32.01
N GLY A 106 -0.98 -1.90 -31.23
CA GLY A 106 -1.16 -1.16 -29.98
C GLY A 106 -1.31 -2.03 -28.73
N THR A 107 -1.39 -3.36 -28.84
CA THR A 107 -1.35 -4.25 -27.67
C THR A 107 0.03 -4.28 -27.06
N GLU A 108 0.10 -4.52 -25.77
CA GLU A 108 1.36 -4.58 -25.04
C GLU A 108 2.18 -5.80 -25.45
N ALA A 109 3.44 -5.56 -25.79
CA ALA A 109 4.37 -6.62 -26.14
C ALA A 109 4.81 -7.37 -24.88
N LEU A 110 5.13 -8.66 -25.02
CA LEU A 110 5.52 -9.55 -23.94
C LEU A 110 4.38 -9.84 -22.96
N SER A 111 3.14 -9.67 -23.40
CA SER A 111 1.97 -10.07 -22.64
C SER A 111 2.00 -11.55 -22.26
N PRO A 112 1.71 -11.93 -21.01
CA PRO A 112 1.69 -13.34 -20.61
C PRO A 112 0.56 -14.13 -21.28
N PHE A 113 -0.51 -13.46 -21.70
CA PHE A 113 -1.68 -14.13 -22.28
C PHE A 113 -1.60 -14.27 -23.80
N GLU A 114 -0.96 -13.31 -24.45
CA GLU A 114 -0.86 -13.25 -25.91
C GLU A 114 0.58 -12.93 -26.33
N ILE A 115 1.44 -13.93 -26.23
CA ILE A 115 2.72 -13.81 -26.92
C ILE A 115 2.46 -14.02 -28.40
N ALA A 116 2.73 -13.03 -29.21
CA ALA A 116 2.84 -13.22 -30.64
C ALA A 116 4.00 -14.16 -30.97
N ARG A 117 3.71 -15.43 -31.08
CA ARG A 117 4.74 -16.50 -31.21
C ARG A 117 5.49 -16.42 -32.53
N SER A 118 4.91 -15.78 -33.53
CA SER A 118 5.47 -15.61 -34.85
C SER A 118 5.62 -14.14 -35.27
N TYR A 119 5.64 -13.20 -34.33
CA TYR A 119 5.75 -11.78 -34.65
C TYR A 119 7.05 -11.43 -35.39
N SER A 120 8.12 -12.13 -35.11
CA SER A 120 9.42 -11.98 -35.79
C SER A 120 9.57 -12.84 -37.06
N ALA A 121 8.57 -13.63 -37.38
CA ALA A 121 8.56 -14.54 -38.52
C ALA A 121 7.36 -14.29 -39.42
N ASN A 122 7.26 -14.99 -40.55
CA ASN A 122 6.11 -14.90 -41.44
C ASN A 122 4.84 -15.44 -40.70
N PRO A 123 3.69 -14.80 -40.79
CA PRO A 123 2.51 -15.20 -40.05
C PRO A 123 1.98 -16.54 -40.55
N GLY A 124 2.14 -17.56 -39.70
CA GLY A 124 1.41 -18.81 -39.84
C GLY A 124 -0.03 -18.60 -39.36
N SER A 125 -0.96 -19.32 -39.96
CA SER A 125 -2.37 -19.26 -39.59
C SER A 125 -2.61 -19.89 -38.23
N GLY A 126 -2.87 -19.11 -37.23
CA GLY A 126 -3.36 -19.53 -35.93
C GLY A 126 -2.51 -19.13 -34.73
N ALA A 127 -3.10 -18.35 -33.86
CA ALA A 127 -2.49 -17.74 -32.66
C ALA A 127 -1.94 -18.74 -31.61
N GLN A 128 -2.01 -20.02 -31.83
CA GLN A 128 -1.66 -21.02 -30.83
C GLN A 128 -0.66 -22.11 -31.27
N SER A 129 -0.26 -22.14 -32.52
CA SER A 129 0.77 -23.09 -32.96
C SER A 129 2.15 -22.50 -32.84
N PRO A 130 3.15 -23.26 -32.32
CA PRO A 130 4.52 -22.82 -32.38
C PRO A 130 4.95 -22.73 -33.84
N VAL A 131 5.17 -21.53 -34.32
CA VAL A 131 5.56 -21.27 -35.70
C VAL A 131 7.10 -21.27 -35.76
N SER A 132 7.65 -22.01 -36.69
CA SER A 132 9.08 -21.95 -36.99
C SER A 132 9.46 -20.61 -37.60
N GLY A 133 10.71 -20.22 -37.48
CA GLY A 133 11.22 -19.03 -38.15
C GLY A 133 10.91 -19.06 -39.66
N ALA A 134 10.73 -17.88 -40.27
CA ALA A 134 10.47 -17.74 -41.68
C ALA A 134 11.73 -18.14 -42.52
N THR A 135 11.51 -18.56 -43.75
CA THR A 135 12.59 -18.81 -44.69
C THR A 135 13.32 -17.51 -45.02
N THR A 136 14.65 -17.58 -45.21
CA THR A 136 15.46 -16.38 -45.50
C THR A 136 14.92 -15.61 -46.69
N SER A 137 14.49 -16.31 -47.74
CA SER A 137 13.94 -15.69 -48.98
C SER A 137 12.62 -14.94 -48.76
N SER A 138 11.85 -15.26 -47.73
CA SER A 138 10.56 -14.57 -47.44
C SER A 138 10.74 -13.28 -46.63
N LEU A 139 11.86 -13.12 -45.97
CA LEU A 139 12.20 -11.91 -45.19
C LEU A 139 13.27 -11.06 -45.86
N GLU A 140 13.83 -11.53 -46.99
CA GLU A 140 14.84 -10.79 -47.74
C GLU A 140 14.22 -9.58 -48.43
N GLY A 141 14.68 -8.40 -48.03
CA GLY A 141 14.14 -7.13 -48.52
C GLY A 141 12.92 -6.58 -47.78
N GLU A 142 12.38 -7.29 -46.79
CA GLU A 142 11.30 -6.77 -45.94
C GLU A 142 11.83 -6.31 -44.56
N ALA A 143 11.38 -5.13 -44.15
CA ALA A 143 11.60 -4.70 -42.78
C ALA A 143 10.70 -5.53 -41.84
N GLY A 144 11.29 -6.26 -40.87
CA GLY A 144 10.52 -7.03 -39.89
C GLY A 144 9.49 -6.17 -39.15
N ASN A 145 8.57 -6.83 -38.47
CA ASN A 145 7.54 -6.15 -37.69
C ASN A 145 8.14 -5.25 -36.60
N LYS A 146 7.50 -4.14 -36.33
CA LYS A 146 8.02 -3.09 -35.45
C LYS A 146 7.38 -3.15 -34.08
N MET A 147 8.18 -2.81 -33.07
CA MET A 147 7.72 -2.52 -31.72
C MET A 147 7.90 -1.04 -31.44
N SER A 148 7.00 -0.46 -30.68
CA SER A 148 7.05 0.95 -30.25
C SER A 148 7.12 1.06 -28.74
N ILE A 149 7.75 2.12 -28.26
CA ILE A 149 7.78 2.46 -26.84
C ILE A 149 6.79 3.58 -26.59
N GLN A 150 5.93 3.40 -25.62
CA GLN A 150 4.99 4.43 -25.17
C GLN A 150 5.30 4.81 -23.73
N ILE A 151 5.39 6.09 -23.47
CA ILE A 151 5.50 6.64 -22.12
C ILE A 151 4.13 7.19 -21.73
N LEU A 152 3.55 6.62 -20.69
CA LEU A 152 2.31 7.11 -20.09
C LEU A 152 2.67 7.88 -18.82
N LYS A 153 2.00 9.01 -18.61
CA LYS A 153 2.12 9.77 -17.38
C LYS A 153 0.80 9.73 -16.61
N GLN A 154 0.90 9.62 -15.32
CA GLN A 154 -0.22 9.70 -14.40
C GLN A 154 0.10 10.75 -13.33
N THR A 155 -0.82 11.68 -13.13
CA THR A 155 -0.65 12.74 -12.13
C THR A 155 -1.20 12.31 -10.80
N VAL A 156 -0.51 12.67 -9.73
CA VAL A 156 -0.95 12.50 -8.36
C VAL A 156 -1.03 13.86 -7.69
N GLU A 157 -2.12 14.13 -7.01
CA GLU A 157 -2.35 15.37 -6.27
C GLU A 157 -2.38 15.07 -4.77
N ALA A 158 -1.73 15.92 -3.99
CA ALA A 158 -1.74 15.81 -2.54
C ALA A 158 -3.09 16.26 -1.97
N LYS A 159 -3.79 15.34 -1.31
CA LYS A 159 -5.00 15.59 -0.53
C LYS A 159 -4.64 15.83 0.94
N THR A 160 -5.52 16.49 1.67
CA THR A 160 -5.31 16.83 3.07
C THR A 160 -6.32 16.12 3.96
N ARG A 161 -5.84 15.50 5.04
CA ARG A 161 -6.66 15.07 6.17
C ARG A 161 -6.37 15.93 7.37
N LYS A 162 -7.42 16.33 8.09
CA LYS A 162 -7.34 17.12 9.33
C LYS A 162 -8.26 16.52 10.36
N LEU A 163 -7.78 16.44 11.58
CA LEU A 163 -8.57 16.02 12.72
C LEU A 163 -8.20 16.90 13.91
N SER A 164 -9.17 17.30 14.72
CA SER A 164 -8.95 18.10 15.91
C SER A 164 -9.63 17.47 17.11
N ALA A 165 -9.04 17.66 18.27
CA ALA A 165 -9.62 17.30 19.54
C ALA A 165 -9.54 18.46 20.50
N ARG A 166 -10.47 18.50 21.46
CA ARG A 166 -10.54 19.47 22.54
C ARG A 166 -10.81 18.75 23.86
N TRP A 167 -10.38 19.34 24.93
CA TRP A 167 -10.67 18.89 26.30
C TRP A 167 -10.85 20.09 27.21
N THR A 168 -11.38 19.88 28.41
CA THR A 168 -11.50 20.93 29.40
C THR A 168 -10.30 20.95 30.35
N PHE A 169 -9.93 22.10 30.86
CA PHE A 169 -8.85 22.21 31.85
C PHE A 169 -9.15 21.44 33.13
N GLU A 170 -10.40 21.46 33.56
CA GLU A 170 -10.86 20.75 34.76
C GLU A 170 -10.67 19.25 34.60
N ALA A 171 -11.07 18.68 33.46
CA ALA A 171 -10.90 17.26 33.19
C ALA A 171 -9.43 16.84 33.17
N ALA A 172 -8.56 17.69 32.63
CA ALA A 172 -7.12 17.43 32.61
C ALA A 172 -6.50 17.48 34.00
N GLN A 173 -6.92 18.43 34.86
CA GLN A 173 -6.47 18.55 36.23
C GLN A 173 -6.96 17.37 37.10
N ASP A 174 -8.23 17.00 36.96
CA ASP A 174 -8.81 15.88 37.70
C ASP A 174 -8.16 14.55 37.32
N ALA A 175 -7.94 14.31 36.02
CA ALA A 175 -7.27 13.10 35.54
C ALA A 175 -5.80 13.02 36.02
N SER A 176 -5.10 14.15 36.01
CA SER A 176 -3.73 14.22 36.54
C SER A 176 -3.68 14.02 38.06
N ALA A 177 -4.60 14.63 38.81
CA ALA A 177 -4.64 14.54 40.26
C ALA A 177 -5.10 13.17 40.77
N MET A 178 -6.11 12.53 40.13
CA MET A 178 -6.67 11.27 40.58
C MET A 178 -5.94 10.05 40.02
N HIS A 179 -5.49 10.10 38.78
CA HIS A 179 -4.98 8.94 38.05
C HIS A 179 -3.52 9.11 37.59
N GLY A 180 -2.94 10.30 37.70
CA GLY A 180 -1.60 10.58 37.20
C GLY A 180 -1.50 10.50 35.68
N LEU A 181 -2.63 10.67 34.97
CA LEU A 181 -2.69 10.57 33.51
C LEU A 181 -2.48 11.94 32.87
N ASP A 182 -1.65 11.97 31.85
CA ASP A 182 -1.53 13.14 30.96
C ASP A 182 -2.54 13.03 29.82
N VAL A 183 -3.65 13.78 29.95
CA VAL A 183 -4.75 13.79 28.97
C VAL A 183 -4.29 14.30 27.61
N GLU A 184 -3.36 15.26 27.58
CA GLU A 184 -2.83 15.82 26.34
C GLU A 184 -2.07 14.74 25.53
N ALA A 185 -1.19 14.01 26.19
CA ALA A 185 -0.42 12.94 25.53
C ALA A 185 -1.32 11.81 25.02
N GLU A 186 -2.32 11.40 25.80
CA GLU A 186 -3.27 10.37 25.40
C GLU A 186 -4.13 10.79 24.22
N VAL A 187 -4.66 12.02 24.23
CA VAL A 187 -5.47 12.54 23.13
C VAL A 187 -4.65 12.68 21.85
N MET A 188 -3.41 13.16 21.95
CA MET A 188 -2.52 13.23 20.79
C MET A 188 -2.21 11.86 20.21
N ALA A 189 -1.97 10.86 21.05
CA ALA A 189 -1.74 9.49 20.60
C ALA A 189 -2.98 8.90 19.91
N ALA A 190 -4.17 9.14 20.47
CA ALA A 190 -5.43 8.68 19.89
C ALA A 190 -5.68 9.31 18.51
N LEU A 191 -5.49 10.63 18.37
CA LEU A 191 -5.63 11.32 17.08
C LEU A 191 -4.67 10.79 16.01
N ALA A 192 -3.41 10.53 16.39
CA ALA A 192 -2.43 9.98 15.47
C ALA A 192 -2.81 8.56 15.01
N GLN A 193 -3.32 7.73 15.92
CA GLN A 193 -3.80 6.39 15.60
C GLN A 193 -5.01 6.43 14.66
N GLU A 194 -5.96 7.31 14.92
CA GLU A 194 -7.17 7.44 14.10
C GLU A 194 -6.84 7.84 12.66
N ILE A 195 -6.02 8.87 12.47
CA ILE A 195 -5.59 9.30 11.12
C ILE A 195 -4.85 8.18 10.40
N THR A 196 -4.00 7.43 11.10
CA THR A 196 -3.25 6.31 10.48
C THR A 196 -4.19 5.20 10.08
N ALA A 197 -5.16 4.85 10.94
CA ALA A 197 -6.16 3.84 10.63
C ALA A 197 -7.03 4.23 9.43
N GLU A 198 -7.46 5.50 9.35
CA GLU A 198 -8.22 6.00 8.20
C GLU A 198 -7.42 5.91 6.89
N ILE A 199 -6.13 6.22 6.90
CA ILE A 199 -5.26 6.10 5.73
C ILE A 199 -5.16 4.64 5.29
N ASP A 200 -4.92 3.74 6.23
CA ASP A 200 -4.82 2.31 5.95
C ASP A 200 -6.13 1.75 5.36
N GLN A 201 -7.28 2.13 5.92
CA GLN A 201 -8.58 1.70 5.42
C GLN A 201 -8.88 2.28 4.02
N GLU A 202 -8.51 3.53 3.75
CA GLU A 202 -8.64 4.12 2.41
C GLU A 202 -7.85 3.32 1.38
N ILE A 203 -6.58 3.00 1.67
CA ILE A 203 -5.72 2.24 0.78
C ILE A 203 -6.27 0.83 0.56
N LEU A 204 -6.63 0.12 1.63
CA LEU A 204 -7.15 -1.25 1.53
C LEU A 204 -8.50 -1.30 0.80
N SER A 205 -9.39 -0.35 1.03
CA SER A 205 -10.67 -0.25 0.33
C SER A 205 -10.47 0.00 -1.17
N SER A 206 -9.59 0.93 -1.54
CA SER A 206 -9.23 1.19 -2.93
C SER A 206 -8.67 -0.06 -3.62
N LEU A 207 -7.71 -0.74 -2.98
CA LEU A 207 -7.11 -1.96 -3.53
C LEU A 207 -8.14 -3.09 -3.68
N THR A 208 -9.05 -3.25 -2.71
CA THR A 208 -10.11 -4.27 -2.77
C THR A 208 -11.11 -4.01 -3.89
N ASN A 209 -11.45 -2.73 -4.13
CA ASN A 209 -12.33 -2.34 -5.23
C ASN A 209 -11.67 -2.58 -6.60
N LEU A 210 -10.38 -2.36 -6.68
CA LEU A 210 -9.59 -2.53 -7.90
C LEU A 210 -9.28 -3.99 -8.21
N ALA A 211 -9.15 -4.84 -7.18
CA ALA A 211 -8.79 -6.24 -7.33
C ALA A 211 -9.85 -7.01 -8.13
N GLY A 212 -9.39 -7.75 -9.15
CA GLY A 212 -10.22 -8.67 -9.90
C GLY A 212 -10.77 -9.78 -9.01
N SER A 213 -12.01 -10.23 -9.30
CA SER A 213 -12.60 -11.36 -8.60
C SER A 213 -11.88 -12.64 -9.00
N GLY A 214 -11.27 -13.29 -8.04
CA GLY A 214 -10.65 -14.61 -8.18
C GLY A 214 -11.62 -15.76 -7.89
N THR A 215 -11.06 -16.91 -7.57
CA THR A 215 -11.85 -18.11 -7.20
C THR A 215 -12.57 -17.86 -5.89
N ALA A 216 -13.90 -17.98 -5.89
CA ALA A 216 -14.68 -17.87 -4.66
C ALA A 216 -14.46 -19.11 -3.76
N TYR A 217 -14.28 -18.89 -2.46
CA TYR A 217 -14.31 -19.93 -1.45
C TYR A 217 -15.71 -20.02 -0.86
N ASN A 218 -16.33 -21.19 -1.01
CA ASN A 218 -17.62 -21.49 -0.43
C ASN A 218 -17.52 -22.80 0.35
N GLN A 219 -17.54 -22.71 1.68
CA GLN A 219 -17.37 -23.87 2.55
C GLN A 219 -18.43 -24.93 2.30
N SER A 220 -19.69 -24.54 2.09
CA SER A 220 -20.77 -25.50 1.85
C SER A 220 -20.63 -26.29 0.54
N SER A 221 -19.94 -25.75 -0.47
CA SER A 221 -19.68 -26.48 -1.71
C SER A 221 -18.49 -27.44 -1.62
N VAL A 222 -17.56 -27.18 -0.70
CA VAL A 222 -16.43 -28.07 -0.41
C VAL A 222 -16.85 -29.21 0.51
N SER A 223 -17.76 -28.96 1.44
CA SER A 223 -18.29 -29.89 2.43
C SER A 223 -18.91 -31.17 1.85
N GLY A 224 -19.36 -31.15 0.62
CA GLY A 224 -19.92 -32.34 -0.03
C GLY A 224 -18.94 -33.48 -0.29
N THR A 225 -17.64 -33.24 -0.19
CA THR A 225 -16.56 -34.19 -0.49
C THR A 225 -15.57 -34.36 0.67
N ALA A 226 -15.52 -33.44 1.61
CA ALA A 226 -14.57 -33.46 2.71
C ALA A 226 -15.18 -34.16 3.95
N THR A 227 -14.38 -34.97 4.63
CA THR A 227 -14.81 -35.73 5.80
C THR A 227 -14.53 -34.97 7.11
N PHE A 228 -13.66 -33.97 7.05
CA PHE A 228 -13.24 -33.17 8.22
C PHE A 228 -13.24 -31.69 7.92
N VAL A 229 -13.69 -30.88 8.86
CA VAL A 229 -13.73 -29.40 8.76
C VAL A 229 -12.35 -28.81 8.45
N GLY A 230 -11.29 -29.42 8.97
CA GLY A 230 -9.93 -28.97 8.70
C GLY A 230 -9.51 -29.11 7.23
N ASP A 231 -10.05 -30.11 6.51
CA ASP A 231 -9.81 -30.28 5.06
C ASP A 231 -10.60 -29.26 4.24
N GLU A 232 -11.82 -28.93 4.67
CA GLU A 232 -12.60 -27.84 4.09
C GLU A 232 -11.87 -26.49 4.22
N HIS A 233 -11.29 -26.24 5.39
CA HIS A 233 -10.52 -25.05 5.66
C HIS A 233 -9.20 -24.99 4.85
N ALA A 234 -8.60 -26.13 4.58
CA ALA A 234 -7.41 -26.21 3.74
C ALA A 234 -7.68 -25.74 2.29
N ALA A 235 -8.91 -25.86 1.81
CA ALA A 235 -9.30 -25.41 0.47
C ALA A 235 -9.11 -23.87 0.30
N LEU A 236 -9.26 -23.08 1.36
CA LEU A 236 -8.98 -21.66 1.30
C LEU A 236 -7.50 -21.37 1.03
N ALA A 237 -6.59 -22.09 1.68
CA ALA A 237 -5.16 -21.95 1.43
C ALA A 237 -4.79 -22.33 -0.01
N VAL A 238 -5.42 -23.37 -0.56
CA VAL A 238 -5.26 -23.79 -1.96
C VAL A 238 -5.76 -22.70 -2.90
N ALA A 239 -6.92 -22.09 -2.63
CA ALA A 239 -7.48 -20.99 -3.43
C ALA A 239 -6.53 -19.77 -3.41
N ILE A 240 -5.98 -19.41 -2.26
CA ILE A 240 -5.00 -18.32 -2.13
C ILE A 240 -3.75 -18.62 -2.99
N ASN A 241 -3.21 -19.81 -2.91
CA ASN A 241 -2.05 -20.21 -3.70
C ASN A 241 -2.32 -20.19 -5.21
N ARG A 242 -3.51 -20.63 -5.62
CA ARG A 242 -3.92 -20.57 -7.01
C ARG A 242 -3.94 -19.13 -7.52
N GLU A 243 -4.57 -18.22 -6.79
CA GLU A 243 -4.62 -16.80 -7.16
C GLU A 243 -3.24 -16.15 -7.14
N ALA A 244 -2.37 -16.51 -6.19
CA ALA A 244 -0.99 -16.04 -6.17
C ALA A 244 -0.21 -16.45 -7.43
N ASN A 245 -0.40 -17.68 -7.90
CA ASN A 245 0.23 -18.17 -9.13
C ASN A 245 -0.38 -17.52 -10.39
N LEU A 246 -1.67 -17.20 -10.37
CA LEU A 246 -2.29 -16.46 -11.46
C LEU A 246 -1.74 -15.03 -11.56
N ILE A 247 -1.47 -14.38 -10.43
CA ILE A 247 -0.77 -13.09 -10.41
C ILE A 247 0.63 -13.23 -11.01
N ALA A 248 1.38 -14.29 -10.67
CA ALA A 248 2.68 -14.55 -11.29
C ALA A 248 2.58 -14.75 -12.80
N GLN A 249 1.56 -15.43 -13.26
CA GLN A 249 1.30 -15.64 -14.68
C GLN A 249 0.95 -14.32 -15.40
N ARG A 250 0.14 -13.46 -14.76
CA ARG A 250 -0.25 -12.16 -15.31
C ARG A 250 0.91 -11.18 -15.36
N THR A 251 1.64 -11.05 -14.25
CA THR A 251 2.70 -10.03 -14.09
C THR A 251 4.05 -10.50 -14.64
N ARG A 252 4.33 -11.81 -14.66
CA ARG A 252 5.65 -12.43 -14.92
C ARG A 252 6.78 -11.88 -14.05
N ARG A 253 6.45 -11.26 -12.94
CA ARG A 253 7.43 -10.71 -12.01
C ARG A 253 7.59 -11.53 -10.75
N GLY A 254 6.54 -12.24 -10.35
CA GLY A 254 6.54 -13.10 -9.17
C GLY A 254 5.14 -13.43 -8.70
N ALA A 255 5.04 -14.48 -7.88
CA ALA A 255 3.79 -14.82 -7.21
C ALA A 255 3.47 -13.78 -6.14
N ALA A 256 2.20 -13.68 -5.79
CA ALA A 256 1.78 -12.79 -4.69
C ALA A 256 2.57 -13.08 -3.41
N ASN A 257 2.99 -12.03 -2.75
CA ASN A 257 3.84 -12.10 -1.56
C ASN A 257 3.18 -11.53 -0.30
N TRP A 258 1.98 -10.99 -0.43
CA TRP A 258 1.18 -10.53 0.71
C TRP A 258 -0.30 -10.83 0.51
N ALA A 259 -1.00 -11.00 1.63
CA ALA A 259 -2.45 -11.17 1.69
C ALA A 259 -3.02 -10.41 2.89
N VAL A 260 -4.18 -9.80 2.70
CA VAL A 260 -4.95 -9.17 3.78
C VAL A 260 -6.23 -9.97 3.98
N VAL A 261 -6.46 -10.41 5.21
CA VAL A 261 -7.56 -11.30 5.58
C VAL A 261 -8.44 -10.67 6.65
N SER A 262 -9.70 -11.08 6.70
CA SER A 262 -10.59 -10.79 7.83
C SER A 262 -10.24 -11.70 9.04
N PRO A 263 -10.67 -11.36 10.26
CA PRO A 263 -10.49 -12.23 11.42
C PRO A 263 -11.11 -13.62 11.23
N GLN A 264 -12.23 -13.72 10.54
CA GLN A 264 -12.87 -14.97 10.16
C GLN A 264 -12.00 -15.81 9.23
N ALA A 265 -11.51 -15.22 8.15
CA ALA A 265 -10.61 -15.89 7.22
C ALA A 265 -9.30 -16.35 7.89
N LEU A 266 -8.81 -15.59 8.85
CA LEU A 266 -7.66 -16.00 9.67
C LEU A 266 -7.97 -17.25 10.47
N THR A 267 -9.14 -17.34 11.13
CA THR A 267 -9.56 -18.50 11.90
C THR A 267 -9.62 -19.75 11.00
N ILE A 268 -10.15 -19.61 9.78
CA ILE A 268 -10.15 -20.69 8.78
C ILE A 268 -8.73 -21.15 8.47
N LEU A 269 -7.82 -20.22 8.18
CA LEU A 269 -6.42 -20.55 7.86
C LEU A 269 -5.68 -21.22 9.03
N GLN A 270 -5.98 -20.80 10.26
CA GLN A 270 -5.35 -21.36 11.46
C GLN A 270 -5.85 -22.76 11.82
N SER A 271 -7.10 -23.08 11.49
CA SER A 271 -7.73 -24.37 11.74
C SER A 271 -7.53 -25.39 10.62
N ALA A 272 -6.94 -24.99 9.49
CA ALA A 272 -6.63 -25.88 8.38
C ALA A 272 -5.66 -27.00 8.81
N THR A 273 -5.92 -28.22 8.37
CA THR A 273 -5.09 -29.41 8.72
C THR A 273 -3.70 -29.38 8.11
N THR A 274 -3.50 -28.60 7.05
CA THR A 274 -2.20 -28.42 6.44
C THR A 274 -1.39 -27.38 7.22
N SER A 275 -0.18 -27.72 7.59
CA SER A 275 0.79 -26.81 8.24
C SER A 275 1.30 -25.69 7.33
N ALA A 276 0.49 -25.28 6.36
CA ALA A 276 0.85 -24.24 5.39
C ALA A 276 0.93 -22.84 6.02
N PHE A 277 0.24 -22.64 7.14
CA PHE A 277 0.25 -21.37 7.85
C PHE A 277 1.18 -21.44 9.07
N ALA A 278 2.28 -20.69 9.02
CA ALA A 278 3.19 -20.53 10.14
C ALA A 278 2.88 -19.21 10.87
N ARG A 279 2.54 -19.32 12.16
CA ARG A 279 2.39 -18.16 13.04
C ARG A 279 3.75 -17.54 13.32
N THR A 280 3.82 -16.24 13.41
CA THR A 280 4.96 -15.56 14.02
C THR A 280 4.95 -15.83 15.52
N THR A 281 5.96 -16.52 16.02
CA THR A 281 6.13 -16.82 17.46
C THR A 281 6.67 -15.63 18.24
N GLU A 282 7.22 -14.64 17.58
CA GLU A 282 7.76 -13.43 18.20
C GLU A 282 6.73 -12.30 18.09
N GLY A 283 5.82 -12.31 19.03
CA GLY A 283 4.60 -11.55 18.98
C GLY A 283 4.58 -10.25 19.70
N THR A 284 5.56 -9.41 19.69
CA THR A 284 5.36 -8.01 20.06
C THR A 284 5.21 -7.14 18.81
N PHE A 285 4.22 -7.45 18.00
CA PHE A 285 3.80 -6.53 16.97
C PHE A 285 2.68 -5.64 17.51
N GLU A 286 3.05 -4.62 18.23
CA GLU A 286 2.17 -3.51 18.56
C GLU A 286 2.08 -2.55 17.37
N ALA A 287 1.34 -2.95 16.35
CA ALA A 287 0.91 -1.97 15.37
C ALA A 287 -0.14 -1.08 16.04
N PRO A 288 0.01 0.23 16.00
CA PRO A 288 -1.01 1.16 16.48
C PRO A 288 -2.28 1.12 15.61
N THR A 289 -2.20 0.49 14.44
CA THR A 289 -3.30 0.26 13.52
C THR A 289 -3.88 -1.13 13.72
N ASN A 290 -5.17 -1.30 13.43
CA ASN A 290 -5.86 -2.59 13.56
C ASN A 290 -5.49 -3.61 12.46
N THR A 291 -4.59 -3.24 11.55
CA THR A 291 -4.05 -4.16 10.55
C THR A 291 -2.71 -4.70 11.03
N LYS A 292 -2.65 -5.99 11.33
CA LYS A 292 -1.50 -6.63 11.98
C LYS A 292 -0.93 -7.75 11.12
N PHE A 293 0.39 -7.86 11.09
CA PHE A 293 1.06 -9.05 10.56
C PHE A 293 0.89 -10.23 11.53
N VAL A 294 0.38 -11.34 11.05
CA VAL A 294 0.07 -12.50 11.90
C VAL A 294 0.96 -13.70 11.59
N GLY A 295 1.37 -13.86 10.36
CA GLY A 295 2.18 -14.99 9.98
C GLY A 295 2.45 -15.08 8.49
N THR A 296 3.03 -16.20 8.09
CA THR A 296 3.33 -16.49 6.68
C THR A 296 2.60 -17.72 6.20
N LEU A 297 2.06 -17.64 4.99
CA LEU A 297 1.49 -18.79 4.29
C LEU A 297 2.55 -19.36 3.35
N ASN A 298 2.79 -20.67 3.42
CA ASN A 298 3.81 -21.40 2.63
C ASN A 298 5.23 -20.81 2.74
N GLY A 299 5.55 -20.12 3.82
CA GLY A 299 6.87 -19.51 4.02
C GLY A 299 7.23 -18.33 3.11
N ALA A 300 6.35 -17.95 2.17
CA ALA A 300 6.63 -16.92 1.19
C ALA A 300 5.65 -15.73 1.25
N MET A 301 4.39 -15.98 1.55
CA MET A 301 3.34 -14.97 1.56
C MET A 301 3.10 -14.44 2.97
N ARG A 302 3.23 -13.14 3.17
CA ARG A 302 2.92 -12.49 4.44
C ARG A 302 1.42 -12.28 4.59
N VAL A 303 0.86 -12.67 5.72
CA VAL A 303 -0.56 -12.54 6.02
C VAL A 303 -0.78 -11.43 7.05
N TYR A 304 -1.59 -10.45 6.66
CA TYR A 304 -2.01 -9.33 7.48
C TYR A 304 -3.49 -9.48 7.82
N VAL A 305 -3.86 -9.21 9.05
CA VAL A 305 -5.26 -9.20 9.49
C VAL A 305 -5.73 -7.76 9.63
N ASN A 306 -6.85 -7.46 9.01
CA ASN A 306 -7.54 -6.21 9.20
C ASN A 306 -8.78 -6.44 10.08
N SER A 307 -8.75 -5.91 11.29
CA SER A 307 -9.81 -6.08 12.28
C SER A 307 -11.08 -5.27 11.98
N TYR A 308 -11.02 -4.34 11.03
CA TYR A 308 -12.18 -3.57 10.60
C TYR A 308 -13.03 -4.29 9.53
N LEU A 309 -12.52 -5.38 8.97
CA LEU A 309 -13.27 -6.16 7.99
C LEU A 309 -14.34 -6.99 8.69
N VAL A 310 -15.53 -6.95 8.12
CA VAL A 310 -16.67 -7.76 8.56
C VAL A 310 -16.46 -9.22 8.10
N ASP A 311 -17.17 -10.14 8.76
CA ASP A 311 -17.28 -11.52 8.32
C ASP A 311 -17.74 -11.56 6.86
N ASP A 312 -17.31 -12.55 6.10
CA ASP A 312 -17.51 -12.68 4.65
C ASP A 312 -16.80 -11.63 3.77
N SER A 313 -15.99 -10.77 4.37
CA SER A 313 -15.14 -9.87 3.58
C SER A 313 -14.14 -10.66 2.73
N PRO A 314 -13.91 -10.24 1.46
CA PRO A 314 -13.01 -10.96 0.58
C PRO A 314 -11.57 -10.89 1.07
N VAL A 315 -10.83 -11.97 0.88
CA VAL A 315 -9.37 -11.99 1.06
C VAL A 315 -8.74 -11.23 -0.10
N LEU A 316 -7.95 -10.20 0.21
CA LEU A 316 -7.19 -9.44 -0.76
C LEU A 316 -5.78 -10.02 -0.87
N ILE A 317 -5.34 -10.32 -2.07
CA ILE A 317 -4.03 -10.90 -2.37
C ILE A 317 -3.31 -9.98 -3.35
N GLY A 318 -2.03 -9.76 -3.13
CA GLY A 318 -1.28 -8.91 -4.03
C GLY A 318 0.22 -9.21 -4.07
N TYR A 319 0.85 -8.60 -5.06
CA TYR A 319 2.28 -8.66 -5.27
C TYR A 319 2.91 -7.28 -5.11
N LYS A 320 4.01 -7.23 -4.38
CA LYS A 320 4.90 -6.07 -4.31
C LYS A 320 6.34 -6.54 -4.54
N GLY A 321 6.98 -6.01 -5.58
CA GLY A 321 8.38 -6.29 -5.87
C GLY A 321 9.34 -5.67 -4.86
N ALA A 322 10.59 -6.07 -4.95
CA ALA A 322 11.66 -5.50 -4.12
C ALA A 322 11.96 -4.03 -4.45
N GLY A 323 11.59 -3.58 -5.65
CA GLY A 323 11.71 -2.20 -6.10
C GLY A 323 10.48 -1.37 -5.73
N GLU A 324 10.67 -0.09 -5.49
CA GLU A 324 9.58 0.85 -5.18
C GLU A 324 8.59 1.04 -6.33
N VAL A 325 9.01 0.75 -7.56
CA VAL A 325 8.24 0.96 -8.80
C VAL A 325 7.35 -0.24 -9.12
N ASP A 326 7.60 -1.39 -8.51
CA ASP A 326 6.94 -2.65 -8.82
C ASP A 326 5.82 -2.95 -7.81
N ALA A 327 4.75 -2.18 -7.88
CA ALA A 327 3.59 -2.29 -7.00
C ALA A 327 2.30 -1.92 -7.75
N ALA A 328 1.16 -2.37 -7.22
CA ALA A 328 -0.15 -2.10 -7.78
C ALA A 328 -0.55 -0.62 -7.70
N ALA A 329 -0.18 0.04 -6.62
CA ALA A 329 -0.52 1.41 -6.33
C ALA A 329 0.65 2.12 -5.64
N PHE A 330 0.60 3.43 -5.60
CA PHE A 330 1.61 4.26 -4.97
C PHE A 330 1.01 5.16 -3.91
N TYR A 331 1.57 5.07 -2.71
CA TYR A 331 1.36 6.01 -1.64
C TYR A 331 2.44 7.08 -1.71
N CYS A 332 2.04 8.33 -1.84
CA CYS A 332 2.92 9.47 -2.08
C CYS A 332 2.82 10.46 -0.91
N PRO A 333 3.56 10.27 0.19
CA PRO A 333 3.55 11.20 1.29
C PRO A 333 4.19 12.53 0.85
N TYR A 334 3.53 13.63 1.17
CA TYR A 334 4.03 14.97 0.90
C TYR A 334 4.41 15.69 2.19
N ILE A 335 3.45 15.85 3.10
CA ILE A 335 3.67 16.43 4.41
C ILE A 335 3.26 15.38 5.46
N PRO A 336 4.16 15.06 6.39
CA PRO A 336 3.86 14.10 7.44
C PRO A 336 2.81 14.65 8.40
N LEU A 337 2.41 13.84 9.36
CA LEU A 337 1.49 14.27 10.38
C LEU A 337 2.08 15.43 11.19
N MET A 338 1.43 16.59 11.12
CA MET A 338 1.80 17.79 11.86
C MET A 338 0.72 18.17 12.85
N SER A 339 1.13 18.67 14.01
CA SER A 339 0.25 19.21 15.04
C SER A 339 0.29 20.74 15.01
N SER A 340 -0.84 21.36 15.32
CA SER A 340 -0.91 22.82 15.53
C SER A 340 -0.28 23.26 16.86
N GLY A 341 0.08 22.31 17.73
CA GLY A 341 0.29 22.59 19.14
C GLY A 341 -1.04 22.82 19.87
N VAL A 342 -0.98 22.88 21.18
CA VAL A 342 -2.18 23.17 22.00
C VAL A 342 -2.46 24.67 21.95
N ILE A 343 -3.65 25.01 21.46
CA ILE A 343 -4.15 26.39 21.38
C ILE A 343 -5.42 26.46 22.22
N VAL A 344 -5.53 27.47 23.05
CA VAL A 344 -6.75 27.71 23.82
C VAL A 344 -7.74 28.47 22.94
N ASP A 345 -8.95 27.92 22.76
CA ASP A 345 -10.02 28.61 22.04
C ASP A 345 -10.54 29.77 22.89
N PRO A 346 -10.44 31.00 22.39
CA PRO A 346 -10.89 32.18 23.17
C PRO A 346 -12.40 32.22 23.38
N SER A 347 -13.20 31.47 22.65
CA SER A 347 -14.64 31.43 22.77
C SER A 347 -15.15 30.48 23.85
N THR A 348 -14.47 29.34 24.02
CA THR A 348 -14.86 28.30 24.98
C THR A 348 -13.88 28.12 26.13
N PHE A 349 -12.69 28.75 26.03
CA PHE A 349 -11.58 28.58 26.97
C PHE A 349 -11.13 27.15 27.13
N GLU A 350 -11.30 26.32 26.11
CA GLU A 350 -10.86 24.94 26.06
C GLU A 350 -9.57 24.81 25.26
N PRO A 351 -8.61 24.00 25.69
CA PRO A 351 -7.45 23.67 24.88
C PRO A 351 -7.87 22.78 23.69
N VAL A 352 -7.41 23.15 22.50
CA VAL A 352 -7.65 22.46 21.24
C VAL A 352 -6.35 22.11 20.60
N VAL A 353 -6.21 20.88 20.11
CA VAL A 353 -5.11 20.42 19.26
C VAL A 353 -5.66 19.94 17.93
N SER A 354 -4.96 20.30 16.84
CA SER A 354 -5.33 19.85 15.50
C SER A 354 -4.16 19.15 14.83
N PHE A 355 -4.43 18.04 14.20
CA PHE A 355 -3.48 17.32 13.37
C PHE A 355 -3.82 17.47 11.90
N MET A 356 -2.80 17.55 11.06
CA MET A 356 -2.92 17.63 9.62
C MET A 356 -1.86 16.76 8.96
N THR A 357 -2.26 16.04 7.93
CA THR A 357 -1.33 15.35 7.01
C THR A 357 -1.73 15.58 5.57
N ARG A 358 -0.74 15.55 4.66
CA ARG A 358 -0.98 15.66 3.22
C ARG A 358 -0.26 14.55 2.50
N TYR A 359 -1.01 13.81 1.69
CA TYR A 359 -0.48 12.71 0.89
C TYR A 359 -1.29 12.56 -0.40
N GLY A 360 -0.68 11.93 -1.39
CA GLY A 360 -1.34 11.48 -2.60
C GLY A 360 -1.43 9.96 -2.62
N TYR A 361 -2.46 9.45 -3.25
CA TYR A 361 -2.62 8.05 -3.58
C TYR A 361 -2.98 7.93 -5.04
N VAL A 362 -2.30 7.04 -5.75
CA VAL A 362 -2.54 6.82 -7.17
C VAL A 362 -2.45 5.34 -7.50
N GLU A 363 -3.39 4.89 -8.30
CA GLU A 363 -3.46 3.55 -8.86
C GLU A 363 -2.97 3.58 -10.28
N LEU A 364 -2.18 2.59 -10.68
CA LEU A 364 -1.79 2.46 -12.09
C LEU A 364 -2.97 1.96 -12.90
N THR A 365 -3.72 2.86 -13.48
CA THR A 365 -4.83 2.53 -14.37
C THR A 365 -4.41 2.75 -15.82
N ASN A 366 -4.58 1.72 -16.65
CA ASN A 366 -4.37 1.83 -18.07
C ASN A 366 -5.65 1.47 -18.81
N THR A 367 -6.24 2.45 -19.46
CA THR A 367 -7.48 2.28 -20.22
C THR A 367 -7.30 1.61 -21.57
N ALA A 368 -6.06 1.46 -22.05
CA ALA A 368 -5.81 1.09 -23.43
C ALA A 368 -5.45 -0.40 -23.65
N SER A 369 -5.08 -1.15 -22.64
CA SER A 369 -4.81 -2.60 -22.76
C SER A 369 -4.66 -3.28 -21.41
N SER A 370 -4.85 -4.57 -21.40
CA SER A 370 -5.04 -5.45 -20.25
C SER A 370 -3.83 -5.67 -19.35
N LEU A 371 -2.68 -5.06 -19.57
CA LEU A 371 -1.45 -5.41 -18.85
C LEU A 371 -0.74 -4.21 -18.27
N GLY A 372 -0.25 -4.39 -17.03
CA GLY A 372 0.37 -3.34 -16.25
C GLY A 372 -0.64 -2.42 -15.56
N ASN A 373 -1.86 -2.87 -15.41
CA ASN A 373 -2.85 -2.26 -14.54
C ASN A 373 -2.63 -2.73 -13.11
N SER A 374 -3.02 -1.91 -12.15
CA SER A 374 -3.03 -2.29 -10.74
C SER A 374 -3.79 -3.60 -10.51
N ALA A 375 -4.87 -3.84 -11.24
CA ALA A 375 -5.68 -5.06 -11.16
C ALA A 375 -4.90 -6.35 -11.47
N ASP A 376 -3.84 -6.29 -12.28
CA ASP A 376 -3.04 -7.47 -12.61
C ASP A 376 -2.14 -7.92 -11.46
N TYR A 377 -1.81 -7.00 -10.57
CA TYR A 377 -1.03 -7.26 -9.35
C TYR A 377 -1.87 -7.71 -8.17
N LEU A 378 -3.20 -7.65 -8.30
CA LEU A 378 -4.14 -7.89 -7.23
C LEU A 378 -5.15 -8.96 -7.62
N SER A 379 -5.62 -9.71 -6.63
CA SER A 379 -6.77 -10.60 -6.74
C SER A 379 -7.53 -10.61 -5.42
N LYS A 380 -8.84 -10.85 -5.49
CA LYS A 380 -9.67 -11.02 -4.31
C LYS A 380 -10.42 -12.33 -4.34
N ILE A 381 -10.48 -13.02 -3.20
CA ILE A 381 -11.22 -14.25 -3.01
C ILE A 381 -12.44 -13.93 -2.16
N ALA A 382 -13.62 -14.07 -2.73
CA ALA A 382 -14.86 -13.96 -1.99
C ALA A 382 -15.02 -15.17 -1.06
N ILE A 383 -15.38 -14.94 0.20
CA ILE A 383 -15.71 -15.95 1.18
C ILE A 383 -17.23 -15.98 1.31
N SER A 384 -17.83 -17.15 1.34
CA SER A 384 -19.25 -17.32 1.55
C SER A 384 -19.55 -18.60 2.33
N ASN A 385 -20.62 -18.57 3.11
CA ASN A 385 -21.10 -19.70 3.90
C ASN A 385 -20.03 -20.34 4.81
N ALA A 386 -19.15 -19.51 5.38
CA ALA A 386 -18.17 -19.95 6.34
C ALA A 386 -18.87 -20.17 7.69
N THR A 387 -19.07 -21.42 8.06
CA THR A 387 -19.65 -21.83 9.34
C THR A 387 -18.61 -22.60 10.14
N PHE A 388 -18.48 -22.27 11.42
CA PHE A 388 -17.50 -22.91 12.30
C PHE A 388 -18.09 -24.06 13.12
N ILE A 389 -19.37 -24.35 12.92
CA ILE A 389 -20.10 -25.41 13.64
C ILE A 389 -20.90 -26.21 12.61
#